data_e2451370622876a648e1afd440e63976
#
_entry.id   e2451370622876a648e1afd440e63976
#
_cell.length_a   1.000
_cell.length_b   1.000
_cell.length_c   1.000
_cell.angle_alpha   90.00
_cell.angle_beta   90.00
_cell.angle_gamma   90.00
#
_symmetry.space_group_name_H-M   'P 1'
#
loop_
_entity.id
_entity.type
_entity.pdbx_description
1 polymer ?
#
loop_
_entity_poly.entity_id
_entity_poly.type
_entity_poly.pdbx_seq_one_letter_code
_entity_poly.pdbx_strand_id
1 'polypeptide(L)'
;MLFVGKLDETEVGRVNVGMPMDIRIGALQDTKLTAVLEYISPKGVEESGAIMFEMKAAVKVPTDVFIRAGYSANAEIVLNKIENILTVPENCIEFSGDTAFVYTLKSENPQTFEKKEVKTGMSDGMKIEIKSGLKLKDKIRGSEIQEKKSDKK
;
A
#
# COMPACT_ATOMS: atom_id res chain seq x y z
N MET A 1 -8.28 -9.94 21.49
CA MET A 1 -6.99 -9.42 22.04
C MET A 1 -6.91 -7.94 21.75
N LEU A 2 -6.27 -7.16 22.59
CA LEU A 2 -6.15 -5.71 22.44
C LEU A 2 -4.71 -5.34 22.11
N PHE A 3 -4.52 -4.60 21.02
CA PHE A 3 -3.27 -3.92 20.71
C PHE A 3 -3.31 -2.52 21.34
N VAL A 4 -2.26 -2.14 22.03
CA VAL A 4 -2.08 -0.79 22.57
C VAL A 4 -0.84 -0.20 21.93
N GLY A 5 -0.99 0.93 21.29
CA GLY A 5 0.08 1.62 20.59
C GLY A 5 0.05 3.11 20.84
N LYS A 6 0.96 3.83 20.21
CA LYS A 6 1.08 5.28 20.29
C LYS A 6 1.16 5.86 18.90
N LEU A 7 0.47 6.97 18.67
CA LEU A 7 0.50 7.78 17.46
C LEU A 7 1.17 9.11 17.76
N ASP A 8 2.02 9.55 16.84
CA ASP A 8 2.60 10.89 16.89
C ASP A 8 1.55 11.96 16.57
N GLU A 9 1.73 13.16 17.12
CA GLU A 9 0.85 14.33 16.89
C GLU A 9 0.68 14.64 15.39
N THR A 10 1.71 14.45 14.59
CA THR A 10 1.67 14.72 13.14
C THR A 10 0.81 13.71 12.37
N GLU A 11 0.58 12.53 12.93
CA GLU A 11 -0.17 11.45 12.29
C GLU A 11 -1.60 11.32 12.81
N VAL A 12 -1.85 11.66 14.09
CA VAL A 12 -3.15 11.45 14.75
C VAL A 12 -4.31 12.14 14.03
N GLY A 13 -4.07 13.32 13.42
CA GLY A 13 -5.08 14.06 12.66
C GLY A 13 -5.58 13.36 11.39
N ARG A 14 -4.86 12.35 10.91
CA ARG A 14 -5.19 11.57 9.69
C ARG A 14 -5.86 10.24 10.01
N VAL A 15 -5.90 9.86 11.28
CA VAL A 15 -6.36 8.54 11.75
C VAL A 15 -7.70 8.68 12.44
N ASN A 16 -8.63 7.78 12.13
CA ASN A 16 -9.96 7.75 12.71
C ASN A 16 -10.29 6.37 13.28
N VAL A 17 -11.11 6.36 14.33
CA VAL A 17 -11.69 5.13 14.86
C VAL A 17 -12.45 4.38 13.76
N GLY A 18 -12.33 3.07 13.73
CA GLY A 18 -12.91 2.21 12.70
C GLY A 18 -11.96 1.88 11.54
N MET A 19 -10.80 2.55 11.45
CA MET A 19 -9.81 2.25 10.40
C MET A 19 -9.23 0.84 10.56
N PRO A 20 -9.06 0.11 9.44
CA PRO A 20 -8.39 -1.18 9.45
C PRO A 20 -6.89 -1.01 9.65
N MET A 21 -6.31 -1.96 10.36
CA MET A 21 -4.89 -1.99 10.67
C MET A 21 -4.32 -3.39 10.43
N ASP A 22 -3.08 -3.43 10.00
CA ASP A 22 -2.28 -4.63 9.92
C ASP A 22 -1.25 -4.64 11.06
N ILE A 23 -1.24 -5.72 11.84
CA ILE A 23 -0.35 -5.85 12.99
C ILE A 23 0.65 -6.96 12.73
N ARG A 24 1.93 -6.67 12.92
CA ARG A 24 3.03 -7.63 12.88
C ARG A 24 3.66 -7.72 14.26
N ILE A 25 3.71 -8.94 14.79
CA ILE A 25 4.29 -9.23 16.09
C ILE A 25 5.74 -9.64 15.90
N GLY A 26 6.67 -8.99 16.61
CA GLY A 26 8.10 -9.27 16.46
C GLY A 26 8.50 -10.72 16.76
N ALA A 27 7.79 -11.39 17.67
CA ALA A 27 8.01 -12.80 18.00
C ALA A 27 7.44 -13.79 16.95
N LEU A 28 6.61 -13.33 16.01
CA LEU A 28 5.91 -14.13 14.99
C LEU A 28 6.10 -13.48 13.62
N GLN A 29 7.32 -13.56 13.09
CA GLN A 29 7.78 -12.79 11.92
C GLN A 29 6.93 -12.97 10.65
N ASP A 30 6.32 -14.14 10.47
CA ASP A 30 5.53 -14.46 9.28
C ASP A 30 4.01 -14.29 9.50
N THR A 31 3.60 -13.83 10.68
CA THR A 31 2.18 -13.71 11.01
C THR A 31 1.71 -12.27 10.94
N LYS A 32 0.88 -11.99 9.95
CA LYS A 32 0.17 -10.72 9.80
C LYS A 32 -1.23 -10.86 10.37
N LEU A 33 -1.56 -10.05 11.36
CA LEU A 33 -2.88 -10.02 11.99
C LEU A 33 -3.64 -8.79 11.54
N THR A 34 -4.94 -8.94 11.40
CA THR A 34 -5.83 -7.80 11.12
C THR A 34 -6.43 -7.27 12.41
N ALA A 35 -6.53 -5.96 12.50
CA ALA A 35 -7.16 -5.28 13.62
C ALA A 35 -8.03 -4.11 13.14
N VAL A 36 -8.88 -3.62 14.03
CA VAL A 36 -9.68 -2.42 13.80
C VAL A 36 -9.39 -1.46 14.95
N LEU A 37 -9.10 -0.22 14.61
CA LEU A 37 -8.86 0.85 15.58
C LEU A 37 -10.16 1.19 16.31
N GLU A 38 -10.19 1.03 17.62
CA GLU A 38 -11.38 1.25 18.44
C GLU A 38 -11.32 2.53 19.27
N TYR A 39 -10.12 2.97 19.61
CA TYR A 39 -9.94 4.12 20.49
C TYR A 39 -8.68 4.89 20.18
N ILE A 40 -8.78 6.21 20.24
CA ILE A 40 -7.65 7.14 20.24
C ILE A 40 -7.84 8.06 21.44
N SER A 41 -6.81 8.21 22.28
CA SER A 41 -6.85 9.11 23.42
C SER A 41 -7.07 10.57 22.96
N PRO A 42 -8.02 11.30 23.57
CA PRO A 42 -8.17 12.73 23.30
C PRO A 42 -7.06 13.58 23.92
N LYS A 43 -6.23 12.99 24.76
CA LYS A 43 -5.13 13.66 25.45
C LYS A 43 -3.80 13.12 24.99
N GLY A 44 -2.95 13.98 24.42
CA GLY A 44 -1.56 13.69 24.15
C GLY A 44 -0.73 13.71 25.43
N VAL A 45 0.29 12.89 25.48
CA VAL A 45 1.28 12.81 26.56
C VAL A 45 2.66 13.02 25.94
N GLU A 46 3.44 13.90 26.53
CA GLU A 46 4.83 14.12 26.11
C GLU A 46 5.68 12.91 26.54
N GLU A 47 6.36 12.32 25.57
CA GLU A 47 7.25 11.20 25.77
C GLU A 47 8.48 11.35 24.89
N SER A 48 9.65 11.40 25.51
CA SER A 48 10.93 11.55 24.80
C SER A 48 11.01 12.77 23.88
N GLY A 49 10.31 13.87 24.21
CA GLY A 49 10.31 15.11 23.45
C GLY A 49 9.32 15.14 22.28
N ALA A 50 8.45 14.15 22.15
CA ALA A 50 7.34 14.13 21.20
C ALA A 50 6.00 13.99 21.91
N ILE A 51 4.93 14.55 21.33
CA ILE A 51 3.56 14.38 21.85
C ILE A 51 2.97 13.13 21.23
N MET A 52 2.65 12.14 22.07
CA MET A 52 2.13 10.85 21.68
C MET A 52 0.69 10.65 22.18
N PHE A 53 -0.15 10.10 21.33
CA PHE A 53 -1.53 9.75 21.63
C PHE A 53 -1.69 8.24 21.75
N GLU A 54 -2.18 7.75 22.90
CA GLU A 54 -2.49 6.33 23.07
C GLU A 54 -3.62 5.92 22.11
N MET A 55 -3.44 4.78 21.46
CA MET A 55 -4.48 4.14 20.66
C MET A 55 -4.69 2.69 21.06
N LYS A 56 -5.92 2.20 20.84
CA LYS A 56 -6.28 0.80 21.12
C LYS A 56 -7.00 0.22 19.91
N ALA A 57 -6.62 -1.00 19.53
CA ALA A 57 -7.22 -1.72 18.42
C ALA A 57 -7.60 -3.15 18.79
N ALA A 58 -8.77 -3.57 18.34
CA ALA A 58 -9.21 -4.96 18.49
C ALA A 58 -8.54 -5.84 17.45
N VAL A 59 -7.73 -6.78 17.91
CA VAL A 59 -6.99 -7.71 17.05
C VAL A 59 -7.77 -9.00 16.84
N LYS A 60 -7.96 -9.40 15.59
CA LYS A 60 -8.49 -10.71 15.25
C LYS A 60 -7.35 -11.73 15.28
N VAL A 61 -7.35 -12.58 16.28
CA VAL A 61 -6.36 -13.65 16.43
C VAL A 61 -6.95 -14.96 15.90
N PRO A 62 -6.31 -15.62 14.92
CA PRO A 62 -6.69 -16.97 14.50
C PRO A 62 -6.57 -17.95 15.66
N THR A 63 -7.40 -19.00 15.64
CA THR A 63 -7.46 -19.99 16.73
C THR A 63 -6.22 -20.89 16.85
N ASP A 64 -5.45 -20.98 15.79
CA ASP A 64 -4.20 -21.74 15.67
C ASP A 64 -2.96 -20.96 16.09
N VAL A 65 -3.11 -19.65 16.39
CA VAL A 65 -2.00 -18.77 16.79
C VAL A 65 -2.08 -18.43 18.27
N PHE A 66 -1.05 -18.82 19.02
CA PHE A 66 -0.94 -18.47 20.42
C PHE A 66 -0.08 -17.22 20.62
N ILE A 67 -0.67 -16.16 21.15
CA ILE A 67 -0.02 -14.87 21.39
C ILE A 67 -0.04 -14.55 22.89
N ARG A 68 1.13 -14.21 23.44
CA ARG A 68 1.25 -13.77 24.82
C ARG A 68 1.08 -12.26 24.93
N ALA A 69 0.45 -11.82 26.02
CA ALA A 69 0.44 -10.39 26.35
C ALA A 69 1.88 -9.91 26.63
N GLY A 70 2.15 -8.66 26.25
CA GLY A 70 3.49 -8.07 26.41
C GLY A 70 4.44 -8.28 25.22
N TYR A 71 4.00 -8.96 24.15
CA TYR A 71 4.79 -8.99 22.93
C TYR A 71 4.83 -7.60 22.26
N SER A 72 6.00 -7.23 21.77
CA SER A 72 6.13 -6.06 20.92
C SER A 72 5.49 -6.30 19.55
N ALA A 73 4.78 -5.30 19.05
CA ALA A 73 4.13 -5.37 17.77
C ALA A 73 4.20 -4.03 17.04
N ASN A 74 4.34 -4.09 15.73
CA ASN A 74 4.23 -2.94 14.84
C ASN A 74 2.86 -2.96 14.17
N ALA A 75 2.25 -1.78 14.09
CA ALA A 75 0.95 -1.59 13.45
C ALA A 75 1.09 -0.69 12.23
N GLU A 76 0.50 -1.11 11.12
CA GLU A 76 0.37 -0.34 9.89
C GLU A 76 -1.09 0.04 9.72
N ILE A 77 -1.41 1.35 9.77
CA ILE A 77 -2.78 1.83 9.60
C ILE A 77 -3.04 2.08 8.11
N VAL A 78 -4.10 1.48 7.58
CA VAL A 78 -4.49 1.66 6.19
C VAL A 78 -5.32 2.93 6.07
N LEU A 79 -4.68 4.04 5.68
CA LEU A 79 -5.34 5.34 5.54
C LEU A 79 -6.31 5.37 4.37
N ASN A 80 -5.93 4.77 3.25
CA ASN A 80 -6.75 4.70 2.04
C ASN A 80 -6.63 3.31 1.41
N LYS A 81 -7.76 2.69 1.10
CA LYS A 81 -7.83 1.44 0.35
C LYS A 81 -8.84 1.61 -0.77
N ILE A 82 -8.39 1.42 -1.99
CA ILE A 82 -9.27 1.38 -3.16
C ILE A 82 -9.21 -0.03 -3.72
N GLU A 83 -10.36 -0.66 -3.86
CA GLU A 83 -10.50 -2.00 -4.40
C GLU A 83 -11.16 -1.95 -5.79
N ASN A 84 -10.93 -2.99 -6.59
CA ASN A 84 -11.54 -3.15 -7.92
C ASN A 84 -11.20 -2.02 -8.91
N ILE A 85 -9.98 -1.51 -8.87
CA ILE A 85 -9.48 -0.51 -9.80
C ILE A 85 -8.55 -1.13 -10.84
N LEU A 86 -8.55 -0.53 -12.04
CA LEU A 86 -7.58 -0.87 -13.06
C LEU A 86 -6.24 -0.26 -12.69
N THR A 87 -5.22 -1.11 -12.53
CA THR A 87 -3.86 -0.67 -12.25
C THR A 87 -2.90 -1.14 -13.32
N VAL A 88 -1.85 -0.36 -13.55
CA VAL A 88 -0.71 -0.74 -14.40
C VAL A 88 0.58 -0.53 -13.62
N PRO A 89 1.65 -1.29 -13.92
CA PRO A 89 2.96 -1.01 -13.34
C PRO A 89 3.40 0.41 -13.69
N GLU A 90 3.93 1.15 -12.72
CA GLU A 90 4.29 2.56 -12.90
C GLU A 90 5.36 2.75 -13.98
N ASN A 91 6.27 1.78 -14.12
CA ASN A 91 7.30 1.76 -15.17
C ASN A 91 6.76 1.61 -16.61
N CYS A 92 5.46 1.33 -16.78
CA CYS A 92 4.80 1.29 -18.08
C CYS A 92 4.18 2.63 -18.49
N ILE A 93 4.26 3.64 -17.60
CA ILE A 93 3.70 4.97 -17.84
C ILE A 93 4.82 5.96 -18.16
N GLU A 94 4.60 6.73 -19.20
CA GLU A 94 5.44 7.87 -19.57
C GLU A 94 4.74 9.16 -19.16
N PHE A 95 5.37 9.91 -18.27
CA PHE A 95 4.89 11.24 -17.88
C PHE A 95 5.50 12.31 -18.77
N SER A 96 4.66 13.18 -19.31
CA SER A 96 5.08 14.35 -20.08
C SER A 96 4.33 15.58 -19.57
N GLY A 97 5.00 16.36 -18.72
CA GLY A 97 4.35 17.43 -17.95
C GLY A 97 3.26 16.85 -17.03
N ASP A 98 2.06 17.40 -17.12
CA ASP A 98 0.90 16.98 -16.33
C ASP A 98 0.10 15.81 -16.96
N THR A 99 0.57 15.29 -18.10
CA THR A 99 -0.14 14.25 -18.86
C THR A 99 0.60 12.92 -18.77
N ALA A 100 -0.13 11.85 -18.51
CA ALA A 100 0.37 10.48 -18.47
C ALA A 100 -0.01 9.72 -19.74
N PHE A 101 0.90 8.93 -20.26
CA PHE A 101 0.74 8.16 -21.48
C PHE A 101 1.12 6.70 -21.25
N VAL A 102 0.45 5.81 -21.96
CA VAL A 102 0.81 4.40 -22.08
C VAL A 102 0.89 4.01 -23.54
N TYR A 103 1.69 2.99 -23.85
CA TYR A 103 1.77 2.44 -25.20
C TYR A 103 0.91 1.18 -25.28
N THR A 104 -0.19 1.25 -25.98
CA THR A 104 -1.10 0.11 -26.21
C THR A 104 -0.75 -0.62 -27.50
N LEU A 105 -0.82 -1.95 -27.48
CA LEU A 105 -0.56 -2.79 -28.64
C LEU A 105 -1.67 -2.59 -29.68
N LYS A 106 -1.29 -2.15 -30.87
CA LYS A 106 -2.21 -1.94 -32.01
C LYS A 106 -2.23 -3.12 -32.98
N SER A 107 -1.06 -3.72 -33.24
CA SER A 107 -0.91 -4.89 -34.13
C SER A 107 0.15 -5.82 -33.56
N GLU A 108 -0.04 -7.13 -33.75
CA GLU A 108 0.90 -8.18 -33.31
C GLU A 108 1.94 -8.52 -34.39
N ASN A 109 1.59 -8.36 -35.69
CA ASN A 109 2.48 -8.60 -36.84
C ASN A 109 2.32 -7.53 -37.94
N PRO A 110 3.29 -6.61 -38.13
CA PRO A 110 4.40 -6.32 -37.21
C PRO A 110 3.90 -5.72 -35.91
N GLN A 111 4.69 -5.90 -34.82
CA GLN A 111 4.33 -5.39 -33.50
C GLN A 111 4.41 -3.86 -33.50
N THR A 112 3.25 -3.21 -33.39
CA THR A 112 3.15 -1.75 -33.37
C THR A 112 2.40 -1.30 -32.12
N PHE A 113 2.88 -0.20 -31.53
CA PHE A 113 2.28 0.41 -30.35
C PHE A 113 1.75 1.79 -30.69
N GLU A 114 0.66 2.14 -30.07
CA GLU A 114 0.05 3.47 -30.13
C GLU A 114 0.16 4.16 -28.78
N LYS A 115 0.68 5.38 -28.79
CA LYS A 115 0.76 6.23 -27.59
C LYS A 115 -0.65 6.71 -27.26
N LYS A 116 -1.12 6.41 -26.07
CA LYS A 116 -2.46 6.73 -25.59
C LYS A 116 -2.43 7.48 -24.29
N GLU A 117 -3.12 8.60 -24.24
CA GLU A 117 -3.28 9.39 -23.03
C GLU A 117 -4.15 8.64 -22.01
N VAL A 118 -3.73 8.67 -20.76
CA VAL A 118 -4.44 8.08 -19.61
C VAL A 118 -4.53 9.06 -18.45
N LYS A 119 -5.63 8.99 -17.72
CA LYS A 119 -5.76 9.70 -16.45
C LYS A 119 -5.39 8.73 -15.32
N THR A 120 -4.37 9.09 -14.59
CA THR A 120 -3.87 8.32 -13.45
C THR A 120 -4.55 8.75 -12.15
N GLY A 121 -4.48 7.90 -11.15
CA GLY A 121 -4.97 8.16 -9.81
C GLY A 121 -3.90 7.91 -8.76
N MET A 122 -4.25 7.12 -7.73
CA MET A 122 -3.31 6.80 -6.66
C MET A 122 -2.23 5.83 -7.13
N SER A 123 -1.01 5.99 -6.60
CA SER A 123 0.11 5.07 -6.79
C SER A 123 0.58 4.54 -5.44
N ASP A 124 1.04 3.29 -5.43
CA ASP A 124 1.72 2.64 -4.30
C ASP A 124 3.25 2.57 -4.49
N GLY A 125 3.76 3.24 -5.55
CA GLY A 125 5.18 3.21 -5.93
C GLY A 125 5.57 2.02 -6.81
N MET A 126 4.68 1.04 -7.00
CA MET A 126 4.87 -0.09 -7.92
C MET A 126 3.80 -0.13 -9.00
N LYS A 127 2.56 0.19 -8.63
CA LYS A 127 1.41 0.23 -9.53
C LYS A 127 0.68 1.55 -9.37
N ILE A 128 0.13 2.04 -10.46
CA ILE A 128 -0.65 3.26 -10.49
C ILE A 128 -2.06 2.99 -11.02
N GLU A 129 -3.03 3.60 -10.39
CA GLU A 129 -4.43 3.55 -10.79
C GLU A 129 -4.62 4.23 -12.15
N ILE A 130 -5.42 3.62 -13.01
CA ILE A 130 -5.89 4.21 -14.25
C ILE A 130 -7.39 4.53 -14.13
N LYS A 131 -7.71 5.81 -14.01
CA LYS A 131 -9.10 6.29 -13.92
C LYS A 131 -9.82 6.27 -15.27
N SER A 132 -9.07 6.54 -16.34
CA SER A 132 -9.62 6.51 -17.70
C SER A 132 -8.50 6.38 -18.75
N GLY A 133 -8.88 5.98 -19.96
CA GLY A 133 -7.96 5.86 -21.10
C GLY A 133 -7.57 4.42 -21.45
N LEU A 134 -7.73 3.44 -20.54
CA LEU A 134 -7.47 2.03 -20.78
C LEU A 134 -8.69 1.15 -20.47
N LYS A 135 -8.73 -0.01 -21.13
CA LYS A 135 -9.68 -1.09 -20.83
C LYS A 135 -8.94 -2.29 -20.26
N LEU A 136 -9.65 -3.13 -19.50
CA LEU A 136 -9.09 -4.30 -18.80
C LEU A 136 -8.36 -5.29 -19.76
N LYS A 137 -8.73 -5.30 -21.05
CA LYS A 137 -8.17 -6.22 -22.06
C LYS A 137 -7.08 -5.59 -22.92
N ASP A 138 -6.77 -4.30 -22.73
CA ASP A 138 -5.74 -3.63 -23.50
C ASP A 138 -4.37 -4.21 -23.11
N LYS A 139 -3.60 -4.64 -24.11
CA LYS A 139 -2.20 -5.04 -23.93
C LYS A 139 -1.34 -3.80 -23.97
N ILE A 140 -0.55 -3.58 -22.92
CA ILE A 140 0.35 -2.44 -22.81
C ILE A 140 1.80 -2.89 -22.98
N ARG A 141 2.65 -1.99 -23.50
CA ARG A 141 4.09 -2.20 -23.57
C ARG A 141 4.66 -2.19 -22.15
N GLY A 142 5.32 -3.29 -21.74
CA GLY A 142 6.10 -3.34 -20.52
C GLY A 142 7.48 -2.68 -20.68
N SER A 143 8.17 -2.45 -19.57
CA SER A 143 9.59 -2.11 -19.60
C SER A 143 10.40 -3.30 -20.12
N GLU A 144 11.44 -3.02 -20.92
CA GLU A 144 12.39 -4.05 -21.35
C GLU A 144 13.03 -4.72 -20.15
N ILE A 145 12.85 -6.03 -20.02
CA ILE A 145 13.62 -6.83 -19.07
C ILE A 145 15.02 -6.96 -19.66
N GLN A 146 15.98 -6.20 -19.14
CA GLN A 146 17.37 -6.46 -19.44
C GLN A 146 17.75 -7.78 -18.76
N GLU A 147 17.82 -8.87 -19.52
CA GLU A 147 18.46 -10.08 -19.06
C GLU A 147 19.92 -9.74 -18.72
N LYS A 148 20.25 -9.79 -17.43
CA LYS A 148 21.66 -9.80 -17.01
C LYS A 148 22.29 -11.04 -17.65
N LYS A 149 23.07 -10.84 -18.72
CA LYS A 149 24.01 -11.85 -19.20
C LYS A 149 24.92 -12.20 -18.02
N SER A 150 24.71 -13.35 -17.43
CA SER A 150 25.66 -13.93 -16.50
C SER A 150 26.91 -14.28 -17.31
N ASP A 151 27.95 -13.46 -17.22
CA ASP A 151 29.28 -13.83 -17.67
C ASP A 151 29.73 -15.05 -16.83
N LYS A 152 29.64 -16.21 -17.46
CA LYS A 152 30.42 -17.37 -17.04
C LYS A 152 31.88 -17.12 -17.39
N LYS A 153 32.68 -16.98 -16.37
CA LYS A 153 34.11 -17.25 -16.46
C LYS A 153 34.51 -18.19 -15.35
#